data_5f5433953da4c6935348509e3ee668e0
#
_entry.id   5f5433953da4c6935348509e3ee668e0
#
_cell.length_a   1.000
_cell.length_b   1.000
_cell.length_c   1.000
_cell.angle_alpha   90.00
_cell.angle_beta   90.00
_cell.angle_gamma   90.00
#
_symmetry.space_group_name_H-M   'P 1'
#
loop_
_entity.id
_entity.type
_entity.pdbx_description
1 polymer ?
#
loop_
_entity_poly.entity_id
_entity_poly.type
_entity_poly.pdbx_seq_one_letter_code
_entity_poly.pdbx_strand_id
1 'polypeptide(L)'
;MTPGPTSPAIEIIPVLDLMHGQVVRGIAGQRESYRPISSCLVDSAQPLDVADAFLDQPGLQRIYLADLDAIQHDQPDWDTITELATGPRRLLVDAGLHDSGRARELIRLGVESVVAGLETLSGPELLTELLDTVGEDRLVFSLDMTAGTPMTNPSDWPDPTPTGLAETAIASGVRRLIVLDLAGVGTGT
;
A
#
# COMPACT_ATOMS: atom_id res chain seq x y z
N MET A 1 16.53 38.06 -1.70
CA MET A 1 16.96 36.82 -1.07
C MET A 1 16.03 35.74 -1.59
N THR A 2 16.51 34.88 -2.45
CA THR A 2 15.78 33.67 -2.90
C THR A 2 15.81 32.69 -1.73
N PRO A 3 14.65 32.12 -1.32
CA PRO A 3 14.66 31.07 -0.31
C PRO A 3 15.49 29.89 -0.88
N GLY A 4 16.44 29.42 -0.08
CA GLY A 4 17.21 28.23 -0.42
C GLY A 4 16.29 26.99 -0.54
N PRO A 5 16.76 25.90 -1.17
CA PRO A 5 15.96 24.68 -1.31
C PRO A 5 15.60 24.19 0.09
N THR A 6 14.30 24.20 0.39
CA THR A 6 13.76 23.54 1.58
C THR A 6 14.04 22.04 1.43
N SER A 7 14.77 21.45 2.37
CA SER A 7 14.87 19.98 2.44
C SER A 7 13.46 19.39 2.40
N PRO A 8 13.24 18.30 1.64
CA PRO A 8 11.94 17.67 1.61
C PRO A 8 11.54 17.29 3.03
N ALA A 9 10.37 17.73 3.46
CA ALA A 9 9.83 17.36 4.76
C ALA A 9 9.52 15.86 4.74
N ILE A 10 9.96 15.14 5.77
CA ILE A 10 9.57 13.74 5.97
C ILE A 10 8.09 13.72 6.36
N GLU A 11 7.29 12.95 5.64
CA GLU A 11 5.92 12.66 5.98
C GLU A 11 5.82 11.26 6.60
N ILE A 12 5.08 11.14 7.70
CA ILE A 12 4.77 9.86 8.32
C ILE A 12 3.39 9.44 7.83
N ILE A 13 3.30 8.24 7.26
CA ILE A 13 2.05 7.65 6.77
C ILE A 13 1.80 6.38 7.60
N PRO A 14 0.79 6.37 8.49
CA PRO A 14 0.43 5.19 9.24
C PRO A 14 -0.15 4.11 8.32
N VAL A 15 0.08 2.86 8.70
CA VAL A 15 -0.38 1.67 7.95
C VAL A 15 -1.53 1.02 8.68
N LEU A 16 -2.59 0.68 7.93
CA LEU A 16 -3.69 -0.19 8.32
C LEU A 16 -3.59 -1.48 7.52
N ASP A 17 -3.22 -2.57 8.17
CA ASP A 17 -3.36 -3.92 7.61
C ASP A 17 -4.79 -4.40 7.88
N LEU A 18 -5.61 -4.52 6.85
CA LEU A 18 -7.00 -4.98 6.94
C LEU A 18 -7.08 -6.47 6.66
N MET A 19 -7.71 -7.23 7.55
CA MET A 19 -7.94 -8.67 7.38
C MET A 19 -9.22 -9.06 8.08
N HIS A 20 -10.13 -9.73 7.37
CA HIS A 20 -11.45 -10.15 7.88
C HIS A 20 -12.26 -9.00 8.49
N GLY A 21 -12.24 -7.83 7.86
CA GLY A 21 -12.96 -6.63 8.30
C GLY A 21 -12.39 -5.95 9.55
N GLN A 22 -11.20 -6.30 9.98
CA GLN A 22 -10.53 -5.72 11.16
C GLN A 22 -9.10 -5.27 10.84
N VAL A 23 -8.64 -4.24 11.54
CA VAL A 23 -7.23 -3.85 11.51
C VAL A 23 -6.43 -4.85 12.32
N VAL A 24 -5.40 -5.41 11.70
CA VAL A 24 -4.54 -6.40 12.33
C VAL A 24 -3.11 -5.87 12.50
N ARG A 25 -2.36 -6.49 13.41
CA ARG A 25 -0.94 -6.21 13.57
C ARG A 25 -0.13 -7.16 12.70
N GLY A 26 0.59 -6.60 11.72
CA GLY A 26 1.57 -7.31 10.92
C GLY A 26 2.77 -7.77 11.76
N ILE A 27 3.24 -9.00 11.54
CA ILE A 27 4.42 -9.56 12.23
C ILE A 27 5.23 -10.36 11.21
N ALA A 28 6.33 -9.80 10.74
CA ALA A 28 7.34 -10.46 9.89
C ALA A 28 6.76 -11.23 8.67
N GLY A 29 5.63 -10.77 8.12
CA GLY A 29 4.96 -11.44 7.01
C GLY A 29 4.27 -12.76 7.35
N GLN A 30 4.26 -13.18 8.63
CA GLN A 30 3.61 -14.41 9.10
C GLN A 30 2.10 -14.19 9.26
N ARG A 31 1.39 -14.08 8.14
CA ARG A 31 -0.01 -13.64 8.08
C ARG A 31 -0.97 -14.50 8.90
N GLU A 32 -0.69 -15.79 9.07
CA GLU A 32 -1.45 -16.72 9.93
C GLU A 32 -1.36 -16.37 11.44
N SER A 33 -0.34 -15.60 11.80
CA SER A 33 -0.13 -15.13 13.19
C SER A 33 -0.76 -13.77 13.47
N TYR A 34 -1.25 -13.07 12.46
CA TYR A 34 -1.83 -11.74 12.62
C TYR A 34 -3.06 -11.78 13.52
N ARG A 35 -3.22 -10.80 14.37
CA ARG A 35 -4.33 -10.67 15.32
C ARG A 35 -4.84 -9.23 15.28
N PRO A 36 -6.11 -9.00 15.64
CA PRO A 36 -6.63 -7.66 15.77
C PRO A 36 -5.68 -6.75 16.55
N ILE A 37 -5.51 -5.52 16.07
CA ILE A 37 -4.56 -4.57 16.66
C ILE A 37 -4.95 -4.28 18.12
N SER A 38 -3.96 -4.14 18.98
CA SER A 38 -4.09 -3.53 20.29
C SER A 38 -3.25 -2.24 20.29
N SER A 39 -3.89 -1.11 20.47
CA SER A 39 -3.28 0.20 20.37
C SER A 39 -3.49 1.02 21.65
N CYS A 40 -2.54 1.91 21.95
CA CYS A 40 -2.74 2.91 23.01
C CYS A 40 -3.56 4.13 22.51
N LEU A 41 -3.83 4.22 21.22
CA LEU A 41 -4.58 5.34 20.63
C LEU A 41 -6.08 5.10 20.66
N VAL A 42 -6.51 3.84 20.52
CA VAL A 42 -7.92 3.47 20.47
C VAL A 42 -8.10 2.02 20.97
N ASP A 43 -9.15 1.79 21.74
CA ASP A 43 -9.53 0.46 22.24
C ASP A 43 -10.51 -0.20 21.24
N SER A 44 -10.11 -0.29 19.98
CA SER A 44 -10.90 -0.88 18.90
C SER A 44 -9.96 -1.37 17.79
N ALA A 45 -10.38 -2.42 17.09
CA ALA A 45 -9.76 -2.88 15.84
C ALA A 45 -10.65 -2.59 14.62
N GLN A 46 -11.73 -1.82 14.79
CA GLN A 46 -12.57 -1.42 13.66
C GLN A 46 -11.83 -0.40 12.79
N PRO A 47 -11.84 -0.57 11.46
CA PRO A 47 -11.03 0.25 10.54
C PRO A 47 -11.27 1.75 10.66
N LEU A 48 -12.52 2.19 10.82
CA LEU A 48 -12.83 3.61 11.00
C LEU A 48 -12.28 4.17 12.30
N ASP A 49 -12.48 3.47 13.40
CA ASP A 49 -12.01 3.93 14.72
C ASP A 49 -10.49 4.10 14.73
N VAL A 50 -9.76 3.15 14.12
CA VAL A 50 -8.30 3.20 14.02
C VAL A 50 -7.85 4.33 13.09
N ALA A 51 -8.52 4.49 11.93
CA ALA A 51 -8.22 5.55 10.97
C ALA A 51 -8.43 6.94 11.58
N ASP A 52 -9.52 7.15 12.30
CA ASP A 52 -9.81 8.41 12.97
C ASP A 52 -8.81 8.69 14.08
N ALA A 53 -8.46 7.70 14.89
CA ALA A 53 -7.45 7.83 15.93
C ALA A 53 -6.06 8.19 15.36
N PHE A 54 -5.72 7.75 14.14
CA PHE A 54 -4.50 8.19 13.47
C PHE A 54 -4.60 9.64 13.01
N LEU A 55 -5.71 10.06 12.39
CA LEU A 55 -5.87 11.43 11.91
C LEU A 55 -5.98 12.46 13.04
N ASP A 56 -6.36 12.05 14.23
CA ASP A 56 -6.32 12.90 15.42
C ASP A 56 -4.89 13.21 15.90
N GLN A 57 -3.88 12.47 15.37
CA GLN A 57 -2.48 12.76 15.69
C GLN A 57 -1.94 13.89 14.82
N PRO A 58 -1.25 14.88 15.44
CA PRO A 58 -0.70 16.01 14.69
C PRO A 58 0.25 15.57 13.57
N GLY A 59 0.02 16.05 12.35
CA GLY A 59 0.89 15.84 11.21
C GLY A 59 0.58 14.58 10.39
N LEU A 60 -0.32 13.71 10.84
CA LEU A 60 -0.80 12.58 10.04
C LEU A 60 -1.99 13.03 9.17
N GLN A 61 -1.86 12.92 7.85
CA GLN A 61 -2.87 13.35 6.89
C GLN A 61 -3.27 12.26 5.92
N ARG A 62 -2.43 11.25 5.78
CA ARG A 62 -2.62 10.12 4.88
C ARG A 62 -2.60 8.82 5.66
N ILE A 63 -3.24 7.82 5.10
CA ILE A 63 -3.26 6.45 5.62
C ILE A 63 -2.95 5.51 4.46
N TYR A 64 -2.03 4.57 4.70
CA TYR A 64 -1.84 3.44 3.81
C TYR A 64 -2.73 2.29 4.29
N LEU A 65 -3.59 1.79 3.42
CA LEU A 65 -4.46 0.66 3.65
C LEU A 65 -3.98 -0.53 2.82
N ALA A 66 -3.58 -1.61 3.46
CA ALA A 66 -3.33 -2.89 2.82
C ALA A 66 -4.50 -3.84 3.09
N ASP A 67 -5.28 -4.16 2.07
CA ASP A 67 -6.35 -5.15 2.14
C ASP A 67 -5.76 -6.55 1.92
N LEU A 68 -5.45 -7.23 3.02
CA LEU A 68 -4.78 -8.53 2.98
C LEU A 68 -5.65 -9.64 2.41
N ASP A 69 -6.98 -9.56 2.54
CA ASP A 69 -7.90 -10.53 1.93
C ASP A 69 -7.92 -10.35 0.40
N ALA A 70 -7.84 -9.11 -0.08
CA ALA A 70 -7.69 -8.82 -1.51
C ALA A 70 -6.34 -9.30 -2.07
N ILE A 71 -5.26 -9.02 -1.34
CA ILE A 71 -3.89 -9.38 -1.76
C ILE A 71 -3.71 -10.91 -1.80
N GLN A 72 -4.19 -11.63 -0.78
CA GLN A 72 -3.95 -13.07 -0.65
C GLN A 72 -4.99 -13.94 -1.35
N HIS A 73 -6.23 -13.49 -1.39
CA HIS A 73 -7.38 -14.32 -1.75
C HIS A 73 -8.23 -13.72 -2.86
N ASP A 74 -7.82 -12.58 -3.41
CA ASP A 74 -8.59 -11.85 -4.44
C ASP A 74 -10.01 -11.47 -3.97
N GLN A 75 -10.15 -11.13 -2.66
CA GLN A 75 -11.40 -10.81 -2.01
C GLN A 75 -11.35 -9.41 -1.37
N PRO A 76 -11.45 -8.33 -2.16
CA PRO A 76 -11.37 -6.98 -1.63
C PRO A 76 -12.58 -6.62 -0.76
N ASP A 77 -12.33 -6.00 0.37
CA ASP A 77 -13.34 -5.47 1.28
C ASP A 77 -13.82 -4.08 0.80
N TRP A 78 -14.64 -4.09 -0.24
CA TRP A 78 -15.17 -2.87 -0.85
C TRP A 78 -15.98 -2.01 0.10
N ASP A 79 -16.67 -2.61 1.07
CA ASP A 79 -17.50 -1.89 2.03
C ASP A 79 -16.60 -1.06 2.95
N THR A 80 -15.57 -1.66 3.53
CA THR A 80 -14.59 -0.97 4.37
C THR A 80 -13.82 0.09 3.59
N ILE A 81 -13.34 -0.22 2.36
CA ILE A 81 -12.63 0.75 1.50
C ILE A 81 -13.54 1.96 1.21
N THR A 82 -14.81 1.73 0.85
CA THR A 82 -15.77 2.79 0.55
C THR A 82 -16.03 3.67 1.78
N GLU A 83 -16.21 3.07 2.93
CA GLU A 83 -16.46 3.78 4.17
C GLU A 83 -15.27 4.66 4.57
N LEU A 84 -14.05 4.12 4.48
CA LEU A 84 -12.83 4.88 4.73
C LEU A 84 -12.62 6.00 3.71
N ALA A 85 -12.94 5.79 2.43
CA ALA A 85 -12.79 6.80 1.38
C ALA A 85 -13.83 7.91 1.44
N THR A 86 -14.96 7.70 2.10
CA THR A 86 -16.07 8.69 2.19
C THR A 86 -15.76 9.86 3.16
N GLY A 87 -14.70 9.81 3.92
CA GLY A 87 -14.33 10.85 4.89
C GLY A 87 -13.26 11.84 4.40
N PRO A 88 -12.70 12.63 5.29
CA PRO A 88 -11.60 13.55 4.98
C PRO A 88 -10.24 12.85 4.78
N ARG A 89 -10.26 11.54 4.78
CA ARG A 89 -9.06 10.69 4.78
C ARG A 89 -8.44 10.61 3.39
N ARG A 90 -7.13 10.80 3.32
CA ARG A 90 -6.34 10.65 2.10
C ARG A 90 -5.75 9.24 2.10
N LEU A 91 -6.29 8.36 1.27
CA LEU A 91 -5.94 6.94 1.27
C LEU A 91 -4.96 6.60 0.16
N LEU A 92 -3.92 5.84 0.52
CA LEU A 92 -3.14 5.01 -0.39
C LEU A 92 -3.62 3.58 -0.19
N VAL A 93 -4.16 2.93 -1.22
CA VAL A 93 -4.78 1.60 -1.06
C VAL A 93 -4.07 0.56 -1.91
N ASP A 94 -3.59 -0.49 -1.24
CA ASP A 94 -3.24 -1.75 -1.86
C ASP A 94 -4.39 -2.74 -1.63
N ALA A 95 -5.09 -3.07 -2.71
CA ALA A 95 -6.18 -4.03 -2.71
C ALA A 95 -5.89 -5.18 -3.69
N GLY A 96 -4.62 -5.55 -3.86
CA GLY A 96 -4.21 -6.66 -4.71
C GLY A 96 -4.57 -6.44 -6.18
N LEU A 97 -3.82 -5.62 -6.89
CA LEU A 97 -4.11 -5.27 -8.27
C LEU A 97 -3.71 -6.37 -9.24
N HIS A 98 -4.69 -7.14 -9.73
CA HIS A 98 -4.53 -8.14 -10.78
C HIS A 98 -4.95 -7.63 -12.16
N ASP A 99 -5.68 -6.51 -12.23
CA ASP A 99 -6.13 -5.86 -13.45
C ASP A 99 -6.41 -4.37 -13.26
N SER A 100 -6.58 -3.64 -14.36
CA SER A 100 -6.88 -2.20 -14.35
C SER A 100 -8.31 -1.87 -13.92
N GLY A 101 -9.23 -2.82 -13.92
CA GLY A 101 -10.61 -2.61 -13.50
C GLY A 101 -10.70 -2.30 -12.01
N ARG A 102 -9.94 -3.04 -11.18
CA ARG A 102 -9.85 -2.78 -9.74
C ARG A 102 -9.25 -1.41 -9.45
N ALA A 103 -8.20 -1.03 -10.18
CA ALA A 103 -7.59 0.28 -10.04
C ALA A 103 -8.59 1.42 -10.35
N ARG A 104 -9.39 1.28 -11.43
CA ARG A 104 -10.45 2.25 -11.76
C ARG A 104 -11.51 2.35 -10.67
N GLU A 105 -11.91 1.21 -10.08
CA GLU A 105 -12.89 1.20 -9.00
C GLU A 105 -12.39 1.93 -7.77
N LEU A 106 -11.14 1.71 -7.35
CA LEU A 106 -10.52 2.45 -6.25
C LEU A 106 -10.53 3.96 -6.51
N ILE A 107 -10.15 4.39 -7.72
CA ILE A 107 -10.19 5.81 -8.10
C ILE A 107 -11.61 6.36 -8.07
N ARG A 108 -12.60 5.59 -8.52
CA ARG A 108 -14.02 5.97 -8.50
C ARG A 108 -14.56 6.17 -7.09
N LEU A 109 -14.08 5.38 -6.13
CA LEU A 109 -14.41 5.52 -4.71
C LEU A 109 -13.74 6.74 -4.03
N GLY A 110 -12.83 7.43 -4.72
CA GLY A 110 -12.16 8.62 -4.18
C GLY A 110 -10.81 8.35 -3.51
N VAL A 111 -10.25 7.15 -3.66
CA VAL A 111 -8.91 6.83 -3.19
C VAL A 111 -7.89 7.78 -3.84
N GLU A 112 -7.00 8.38 -3.03
CA GLU A 112 -6.01 9.32 -3.51
C GLU A 112 -4.94 8.65 -4.38
N SER A 113 -4.44 7.52 -3.94
CA SER A 113 -3.40 6.77 -4.63
C SER A 113 -3.67 5.27 -4.56
N VAL A 114 -3.38 4.61 -5.66
CA VAL A 114 -3.52 3.16 -5.80
C VAL A 114 -2.12 2.55 -5.72
N VAL A 115 -1.97 1.53 -4.91
CA VAL A 115 -0.70 0.83 -4.75
C VAL A 115 -0.71 -0.46 -5.56
N ALA A 116 0.29 -0.61 -6.42
CA ALA A 116 0.57 -1.81 -7.18
C ALA A 116 1.66 -2.61 -6.44
N GLY A 117 1.23 -3.56 -5.62
CA GLY A 117 2.11 -4.45 -4.87
C GLY A 117 2.76 -5.49 -5.77
N LEU A 118 4.08 -5.66 -5.64
CA LEU A 118 4.87 -6.59 -6.46
C LEU A 118 4.32 -8.03 -6.39
N GLU A 119 3.81 -8.43 -5.24
CA GLU A 119 3.32 -9.81 -5.03
C GLU A 119 2.06 -10.15 -5.85
N THR A 120 1.33 -9.14 -6.34
CA THR A 120 0.11 -9.34 -7.15
C THR A 120 0.26 -8.98 -8.62
N LEU A 121 1.38 -8.36 -8.99
CA LEU A 121 1.65 -7.99 -10.38
C LEU A 121 2.18 -9.17 -11.20
N SER A 122 1.60 -9.36 -12.39
CA SER A 122 2.01 -10.38 -13.35
C SER A 122 3.13 -9.93 -14.30
N GLY A 123 3.75 -8.77 -14.05
CA GLY A 123 4.85 -8.27 -14.85
C GLY A 123 4.74 -6.78 -15.19
N PRO A 124 5.71 -6.24 -15.94
CA PRO A 124 5.78 -4.82 -16.29
C PRO A 124 4.66 -4.36 -17.23
N GLU A 125 4.06 -5.27 -18.01
CA GLU A 125 2.94 -4.96 -18.90
C GLU A 125 1.71 -4.51 -18.11
N LEU A 126 1.36 -5.24 -17.03
CA LEU A 126 0.27 -4.85 -16.14
C LEU A 126 0.58 -3.52 -15.44
N LEU A 127 1.83 -3.31 -15.01
CA LEU A 127 2.24 -2.05 -14.40
C LEU A 127 2.04 -0.86 -15.36
N THR A 128 2.37 -1.04 -16.65
CA THR A 128 2.14 -0.04 -17.68
C THR A 128 0.64 0.21 -17.89
N GLU A 129 -0.18 -0.84 -17.97
CA GLU A 129 -1.63 -0.71 -18.09
C GLU A 129 -2.25 0.04 -16.90
N LEU A 130 -1.76 -0.21 -15.69
CA LEU A 130 -2.19 0.50 -14.48
C LEU A 130 -1.80 1.98 -14.55
N LEU A 131 -0.59 2.32 -14.99
CA LEU A 131 -0.14 3.69 -15.19
C LEU A 131 -1.02 4.43 -16.21
N ASP A 132 -1.33 3.81 -17.34
CA ASP A 132 -2.22 4.38 -18.35
C ASP A 132 -3.65 4.59 -17.81
N THR A 133 -4.07 3.76 -16.87
CA THR A 133 -5.43 3.79 -16.31
C THR A 133 -5.60 4.86 -15.23
N VAL A 134 -4.66 4.99 -14.29
CA VAL A 134 -4.81 5.87 -13.13
C VAL A 134 -3.91 7.09 -13.15
N GLY A 135 -2.91 7.10 -14.01
CA GLY A 135 -1.92 8.16 -14.15
C GLY A 135 -0.75 8.05 -13.17
N GLU A 136 0.39 8.63 -13.59
CA GLU A 136 1.67 8.58 -12.86
C GLU A 136 1.63 9.22 -11.46
N ASP A 137 0.74 10.21 -11.26
CA ASP A 137 0.58 10.91 -9.98
C ASP A 137 -0.22 10.11 -8.95
N ARG A 138 -0.99 9.09 -9.40
CA ARG A 138 -1.84 8.28 -8.55
C ARG A 138 -1.33 6.87 -8.32
N LEU A 139 -0.46 6.36 -9.19
CA LEU A 139 0.13 5.04 -9.01
C LEU A 139 1.34 5.10 -8.09
N VAL A 140 1.41 4.16 -7.17
CA VAL A 140 2.59 3.87 -6.34
C VAL A 140 2.95 2.41 -6.58
N PHE A 141 4.19 2.13 -6.94
CA PHE A 141 4.67 0.75 -7.02
C PHE A 141 5.25 0.34 -5.67
N SER A 142 4.83 -0.80 -5.11
CA SER A 142 5.42 -1.36 -3.90
C SER A 142 6.35 -2.52 -4.26
N LEU A 143 7.64 -2.33 -3.97
CA LEU A 143 8.67 -3.36 -4.08
C LEU A 143 8.67 -4.18 -2.79
N ASP A 144 7.85 -5.22 -2.78
CA ASP A 144 7.64 -6.07 -1.62
C ASP A 144 8.66 -7.19 -1.57
N MET A 145 9.29 -7.36 -0.42
CA MET A 145 10.36 -8.34 -0.18
C MET A 145 10.13 -9.13 1.11
N THR A 146 10.77 -10.27 1.19
CA THR A 146 10.94 -11.02 2.44
C THR A 146 12.42 -11.35 2.61
N ALA A 147 13.04 -10.79 3.64
CA ALA A 147 14.48 -10.92 3.92
C ALA A 147 15.33 -10.60 2.67
N GLY A 148 15.03 -9.47 2.02
CA GLY A 148 15.72 -8.98 0.83
C GLY A 148 15.38 -9.71 -0.49
N THR A 149 14.51 -10.73 -0.45
CA THR A 149 14.08 -11.45 -1.64
C THR A 149 12.75 -10.90 -2.13
N PRO A 150 12.65 -10.43 -3.40
CA PRO A 150 11.41 -9.91 -3.97
C PRO A 150 10.28 -10.95 -3.98
N MET A 151 9.09 -10.50 -3.63
CA MET A 151 7.87 -11.32 -3.58
C MET A 151 7.19 -11.33 -4.94
N THR A 152 7.79 -12.01 -5.90
CA THR A 152 7.24 -12.14 -7.26
C THR A 152 7.65 -13.46 -7.88
N ASN A 153 6.99 -13.84 -8.97
CA ASN A 153 7.51 -14.91 -9.82
C ASN A 153 8.65 -14.36 -10.68
N PRO A 154 9.90 -14.85 -10.49
CA PRO A 154 11.06 -14.30 -11.20
C PRO A 154 10.95 -14.35 -12.72
N SER A 155 10.14 -15.27 -13.29
CA SER A 155 9.98 -15.41 -14.74
C SER A 155 9.13 -14.28 -15.36
N ASP A 156 8.41 -13.51 -14.56
CA ASP A 156 7.51 -12.48 -15.04
C ASP A 156 8.22 -11.13 -15.24
N TRP A 157 9.49 -11.03 -14.85
CA TRP A 157 10.27 -9.80 -14.89
C TRP A 157 11.60 -9.98 -15.61
N PRO A 158 12.05 -8.99 -16.42
CA PRO A 158 13.33 -9.07 -17.15
C PRO A 158 14.56 -9.22 -16.24
N ASP A 159 14.55 -8.50 -15.10
CA ASP A 159 15.54 -8.62 -14.03
C ASP A 159 14.80 -8.64 -12.68
N PRO A 160 14.67 -9.83 -12.05
CA PRO A 160 13.93 -9.98 -10.79
C PRO A 160 14.73 -9.58 -9.55
N THR A 161 15.88 -8.95 -9.68
CA THR A 161 16.60 -8.38 -8.53
C THR A 161 15.87 -7.14 -8.01
N PRO A 162 16.01 -6.78 -6.72
CA PRO A 162 15.37 -5.57 -6.18
C PRO A 162 15.69 -4.31 -7.00
N THR A 163 16.93 -4.17 -7.44
CA THR A 163 17.36 -3.04 -8.28
C THR A 163 16.74 -3.10 -9.67
N GLY A 164 16.77 -4.26 -10.33
CA GLY A 164 16.19 -4.46 -11.67
C GLY A 164 14.67 -4.22 -11.70
N LEU A 165 13.95 -4.65 -10.66
CA LEU A 165 12.52 -4.38 -10.51
C LEU A 165 12.24 -2.88 -10.36
N ALA A 166 13.02 -2.18 -9.52
CA ALA A 166 12.89 -0.73 -9.36
C ALA A 166 13.22 0.03 -10.66
N GLU A 167 14.29 -0.35 -11.36
CA GLU A 167 14.67 0.22 -12.66
C GLU A 167 13.59 -0.02 -13.72
N THR A 168 13.01 -1.22 -13.77
CA THR A 168 11.92 -1.55 -14.68
C THR A 168 10.69 -0.69 -14.38
N ALA A 169 10.32 -0.54 -13.12
CA ALA A 169 9.19 0.30 -12.72
C ALA A 169 9.41 1.77 -13.11
N ILE A 170 10.60 2.31 -12.85
CA ILE A 170 10.96 3.69 -13.24
C ILE A 170 10.93 3.86 -14.77
N ALA A 171 11.47 2.91 -15.53
CA ALA A 171 11.44 2.92 -16.99
C ALA A 171 10.01 2.87 -17.55
N SER A 172 9.08 2.20 -16.86
CA SER A 172 7.65 2.20 -17.22
C SER A 172 6.94 3.53 -16.91
N GLY A 173 7.57 4.45 -16.16
CA GLY A 173 7.00 5.76 -15.82
C GLY A 173 6.53 5.92 -14.38
N VAL A 174 6.81 4.94 -13.50
CA VAL A 174 6.52 5.05 -12.07
C VAL A 174 7.34 6.18 -11.45
N ARG A 175 6.70 7.05 -10.66
CA ARG A 175 7.32 8.18 -9.96
C ARG A 175 7.39 8.01 -8.45
N ARG A 176 6.62 7.07 -7.91
CA ARG A 176 6.53 6.83 -6.46
C ARG A 176 6.74 5.36 -6.18
N LEU A 177 7.70 5.09 -5.30
CA LEU A 177 8.10 3.74 -4.93
C LEU A 177 7.98 3.57 -3.41
N ILE A 178 7.40 2.46 -2.99
CA ILE A 178 7.53 1.92 -1.65
C ILE A 178 8.59 0.82 -1.69
N VAL A 179 9.45 0.75 -0.69
CA VAL A 179 10.37 -0.37 -0.49
C VAL A 179 10.00 -1.01 0.83
N LEU A 180 9.46 -2.20 0.77
CA LEU A 180 8.93 -2.92 1.93
C LEU A 180 9.64 -4.27 2.07
N ASP A 181 10.25 -4.51 3.24
CA ASP A 181 10.70 -5.85 3.63
C ASP A 181 9.85 -6.36 4.79
N LEU A 182 9.00 -7.33 4.49
CA LEU A 182 8.06 -7.89 5.46
C LEU A 182 8.75 -8.55 6.66
N ALA A 183 9.98 -9.04 6.49
CA ALA A 183 10.72 -9.65 7.60
C ALA A 183 10.99 -8.67 8.75
N GLY A 184 11.02 -7.35 8.48
CA GLY A 184 11.19 -6.30 9.48
C GLY A 184 9.89 -5.78 10.10
N VAL A 185 8.74 -6.07 9.49
CA VAL A 185 7.44 -5.51 9.92
C VAL A 185 7.05 -6.01 11.30
N GLY A 186 6.70 -5.09 12.20
CA GLY A 186 6.19 -5.41 13.54
C GLY A 186 7.18 -6.06 14.50
N THR A 187 8.46 -6.22 14.12
CA THR A 187 9.50 -6.86 14.96
C THR A 187 10.08 -5.93 16.03
N GLY A 188 9.92 -4.62 15.88
CA GLY A 188 10.44 -3.62 16.84
C GLY A 188 11.96 -3.43 16.79
N THR A 189 12.61 -3.86 15.70
CA THR A 189 14.06 -3.71 15.47
C THR A 189 14.36 -2.55 14.53
#